data_bfc7141a46d9c16663bc4320cda2bf7d
#
_entry.id   bfc7141a46d9c16663bc4320cda2bf7d
#
_cell.length_a   1.000
_cell.length_b   1.000
_cell.length_c   1.000
_cell.angle_alpha   90.00
_cell.angle_beta   90.00
_cell.angle_gamma   90.00
#
_symmetry.space_group_name_H-M   'P 1'
#
loop_
_entity.id
_entity.type
_entity.pdbx_description
1 polymer ?
#
loop_
_entity_poly.entity_id
_entity_poly.type
_entity_poly.pdbx_seq_one_letter_code
_entity_poly.pdbx_strand_id
1 'polypeptide(L)'
;MEKTVSVAPMMDCTDKHEIYFLSLISKNTKFYTEMIVSNAIVKGDRNKLLSFKKISNSVALQIGGSNPRELAEACKIAEDYGYQEINLNLGCPSKKVQKNKFGACLMKEPDLVAECVSSMCNATKLPISVKTRIGYNDVENFDFLKNFILKIKDAGSNKFIIHARKAILTKFTPKQNLNIPPLKYDYV
;
A
#
# COMPACT_ATOMS: atom_id res chain seq x y z
N MET A 1 20.67 1.68 -10.41
CA MET A 1 19.67 1.80 -9.33
C MET A 1 20.21 1.12 -8.08
N GLU A 2 20.18 1.84 -6.99
CA GLU A 2 20.58 1.27 -5.68
C GLU A 2 19.53 0.22 -5.25
N LYS A 3 19.96 -0.98 -4.91
CA LYS A 3 19.06 -2.06 -4.49
C LYS A 3 18.64 -1.82 -3.05
N THR A 4 17.38 -1.49 -2.81
CA THR A 4 16.83 -1.28 -1.47
C THR A 4 16.11 -2.54 -1.01
N VAL A 5 16.52 -3.08 0.15
CA VAL A 5 15.77 -4.12 0.84
C VAL A 5 14.65 -3.47 1.66
N SER A 6 13.46 -4.05 1.61
CA SER A 6 12.33 -3.55 2.41
C SER A 6 11.52 -4.69 3.02
N VAL A 7 10.98 -4.44 4.21
CA VAL A 7 10.00 -5.32 4.86
C VAL A 7 8.61 -4.92 4.39
N ALA A 8 7.93 -5.86 3.76
CA ALA A 8 6.58 -5.64 3.21
C ALA A 8 5.54 -5.41 4.32
N PRO A 9 4.49 -4.61 4.07
CA PRO A 9 3.39 -4.43 5.00
C PRO A 9 2.63 -5.75 5.23
N MET A 10 2.50 -6.15 6.49
CA MET A 10 1.84 -7.39 6.90
C MET A 10 0.98 -7.14 8.15
N MET A 11 -0.33 -7.38 8.02
CA MET A 11 -1.26 -7.28 9.15
C MET A 11 -0.84 -8.23 10.28
N ASP A 12 -0.98 -7.75 11.50
CA ASP A 12 -0.63 -8.47 12.74
C ASP A 12 0.87 -8.86 12.85
N CYS A 13 1.73 -8.26 12.00
CA CYS A 13 3.17 -8.51 11.97
C CYS A 13 3.98 -7.21 11.99
N THR A 14 3.86 -6.35 10.96
CA THR A 14 4.72 -5.16 10.82
C THR A 14 4.19 -3.98 11.63
N ASP A 15 3.94 -4.21 12.91
CA ASP A 15 3.56 -3.17 13.86
C ASP A 15 4.77 -2.31 14.29
N LYS A 16 4.51 -1.31 15.11
CA LYS A 16 5.55 -0.41 15.64
C LYS A 16 6.63 -1.13 16.44
N HIS A 17 6.33 -2.27 17.04
CA HIS A 17 7.27 -3.04 17.88
C HIS A 17 8.20 -3.87 16.99
N GLU A 18 7.69 -4.53 15.98
CA GLU A 18 8.49 -5.25 15.00
C GLU A 18 9.39 -4.31 14.20
N ILE A 19 8.85 -3.18 13.71
CA ILE A 19 9.63 -2.15 13.03
C ILE A 19 10.81 -1.70 13.90
N TYR A 20 10.58 -1.43 15.18
CA TYR A 20 11.64 -1.06 16.11
C TYR A 20 12.67 -2.19 16.28
N PHE A 21 12.23 -3.42 16.52
CA PHE A 21 13.09 -4.59 16.68
C PHE A 21 13.99 -4.79 15.44
N LEU A 22 13.40 -4.81 14.25
CA LEU A 22 14.15 -4.99 13.01
C LEU A 22 15.10 -3.82 12.69
N SER A 23 14.80 -2.61 13.14
CA SER A 23 15.70 -1.46 13.02
C SER A 23 16.99 -1.59 13.82
N LEU A 24 17.00 -2.40 14.87
CA LEU A 24 18.20 -2.72 15.64
C LEU A 24 19.11 -3.71 14.87
N ILE A 25 18.51 -4.55 14.04
CA ILE A 25 19.22 -5.57 13.25
C ILE A 25 19.80 -4.98 11.96
N SER A 26 19.02 -4.14 11.27
CA SER A 26 19.44 -3.56 9.98
C SER A 26 19.18 -2.05 9.93
N LYS A 27 20.23 -1.28 9.59
CA LYS A 27 20.15 0.19 9.45
C LYS A 27 19.72 0.64 8.04
N ASN A 28 19.83 -0.24 7.05
CA ASN A 28 19.62 0.10 5.63
C ASN A 28 18.28 -0.45 5.07
N THR A 29 17.49 -1.13 5.91
CA THR A 29 16.20 -1.68 5.51
C THR A 29 15.11 -0.61 5.58
N LYS A 30 14.29 -0.52 4.54
CA LYS A 30 13.05 0.29 4.55
C LYS A 30 11.91 -0.53 5.15
N PHE A 31 11.11 0.09 6.00
CA PHE A 31 9.95 -0.55 6.62
C PHE A 31 8.65 0.02 6.08
N TYR A 32 7.63 -0.83 5.98
CA TYR A 32 6.25 -0.46 5.78
C TYR A 32 5.45 -0.85 7.02
N THR A 33 4.56 0.04 7.48
CA THR A 33 3.64 -0.30 8.57
C THR A 33 2.63 -1.33 8.10
N GLU A 34 1.87 -1.90 9.05
CA GLU A 34 0.61 -2.55 8.73
C GLU A 34 -0.31 -1.59 7.96
N MET A 35 -1.29 -2.15 7.25
CA MET A 35 -2.27 -1.33 6.54
C MET A 35 -3.27 -0.71 7.54
N ILE A 36 -3.24 0.61 7.64
CA ILE A 36 -4.20 1.38 8.45
C ILE A 36 -5.27 1.96 7.53
N VAL A 37 -6.55 1.81 7.92
CA VAL A 37 -7.67 2.32 7.12
C VAL A 37 -7.77 3.83 7.24
N SER A 38 -7.95 4.56 6.13
CA SER A 38 -8.04 6.03 6.10
C SER A 38 -9.07 6.59 7.08
N ASN A 39 -10.25 6.00 7.14
CA ASN A 39 -11.32 6.38 8.06
C ASN A 39 -10.90 6.26 9.54
N ALA A 40 -10.10 5.24 9.89
CA ALA A 40 -9.57 5.08 11.25
C ALA A 40 -8.55 6.17 11.59
N ILE A 41 -7.74 6.63 10.63
CA ILE A 41 -6.80 7.74 10.82
C ILE A 41 -7.56 9.05 11.05
N VAL A 42 -8.61 9.29 10.26
CA VAL A 42 -9.39 10.53 10.35
C VAL A 42 -10.19 10.62 11.64
N LYS A 43 -10.86 9.53 12.05
CA LYS A 43 -11.85 9.52 13.13
C LYS A 43 -11.39 8.83 14.42
N GLY A 44 -10.32 8.06 14.38
CA GLY A 44 -9.85 7.25 15.51
C GLY A 44 -8.78 7.93 16.36
N ASP A 45 -8.20 7.15 17.25
CA ASP A 45 -7.04 7.57 18.05
C ASP A 45 -5.77 7.56 17.20
N ARG A 46 -5.42 8.74 16.70
CA ARG A 46 -4.28 8.96 15.82
C ARG A 46 -2.96 8.55 16.47
N ASN A 47 -2.78 8.86 17.75
CA ASN A 47 -1.54 8.52 18.45
C ASN A 47 -1.37 7.02 18.59
N LYS A 48 -2.43 6.29 18.89
CA LYS A 48 -2.41 4.84 18.95
C LYS A 48 -2.08 4.20 17.60
N LEU A 49 -2.66 4.77 16.52
CA LEU A 49 -2.55 4.21 15.17
C LEU A 49 -1.24 4.57 14.46
N LEU A 50 -0.74 5.80 14.65
CA LEU A 50 0.33 6.37 13.81
C LEU A 50 1.66 6.53 14.54
N SER A 51 1.67 6.60 15.90
CA SER A 51 2.93 6.82 16.60
C SER A 51 3.83 5.58 16.58
N PHE A 52 5.10 5.78 16.32
CA PHE A 52 6.15 4.77 16.42
C PHE A 52 7.41 5.39 17.02
N LYS A 53 8.32 4.54 17.51
CA LYS A 53 9.59 5.00 18.04
C LYS A 53 10.47 5.53 16.91
N LYS A 54 11.01 6.74 17.07
CA LYS A 54 11.93 7.32 16.08
C LYS A 54 13.15 6.43 15.87
N ILE A 55 13.40 6.06 14.63
CA ILE A 55 14.52 5.24 14.17
C ILE A 55 15.23 5.92 13.01
N SER A 56 16.44 5.46 12.67
CA SER A 56 17.19 5.99 11.52
C SER A 56 16.71 5.47 10.16
N ASN A 57 15.99 4.36 10.17
CA ASN A 57 15.45 3.75 8.96
C ASN A 57 14.30 4.55 8.36
N SER A 58 14.13 4.44 7.06
CA SER A 58 12.95 4.96 6.38
C SER A 58 11.71 4.11 6.69
N VAL A 59 10.64 4.76 7.14
CA VAL A 59 9.33 4.11 7.42
C VAL A 59 8.26 4.71 6.53
N ALA A 60 7.58 3.85 5.78
CA ALA A 60 6.41 4.21 4.98
C ALA A 60 5.13 3.80 5.72
N LEU A 61 4.18 4.73 5.84
CA LEU A 61 2.84 4.44 6.31
C LEU A 61 2.02 3.80 5.19
N GLN A 62 1.51 2.58 5.38
CA GLN A 62 0.57 2.01 4.43
C GLN A 62 -0.87 2.33 4.81
N ILE A 63 -1.62 2.91 3.87
CA ILE A 63 -3.04 3.28 4.04
C ILE A 63 -3.92 2.43 3.12
N GLY A 64 -5.07 1.99 3.65
CA GLY A 64 -6.16 1.38 2.89
C GLY A 64 -7.37 2.29 2.86
N GLY A 65 -7.97 2.49 1.69
CA GLY A 65 -9.14 3.32 1.50
C GLY A 65 -9.52 3.45 0.02
N SER A 66 -10.70 4.00 -0.25
CA SER A 66 -11.21 4.27 -1.60
C SER A 66 -11.95 5.60 -1.70
N ASN A 67 -11.97 6.38 -0.62
CA ASN A 67 -12.55 7.72 -0.64
C ASN A 67 -11.43 8.75 -0.81
N PRO A 68 -11.37 9.51 -1.92
CA PRO A 68 -10.30 10.46 -2.19
C PRO A 68 -10.14 11.52 -1.10
N ARG A 69 -11.25 12.03 -0.56
CA ARG A 69 -11.23 13.07 0.50
C ARG A 69 -10.69 12.53 1.82
N GLU A 70 -11.12 11.33 2.23
CA GLU A 70 -10.61 10.70 3.45
C GLU A 70 -9.13 10.33 3.33
N LEU A 71 -8.69 9.86 2.16
CA LEU A 71 -7.28 9.56 1.90
C LEU A 71 -6.43 10.83 1.96
N ALA A 72 -6.89 11.93 1.35
CA ALA A 72 -6.22 13.22 1.40
C ALA A 72 -6.08 13.75 2.85
N GLU A 73 -7.15 13.64 3.65
CA GLU A 73 -7.13 14.05 5.06
C GLU A 73 -6.19 13.16 5.89
N ALA A 74 -6.23 11.84 5.68
CA ALA A 74 -5.32 10.91 6.33
C ALA A 74 -3.84 11.20 6.00
N CYS A 75 -3.54 11.60 4.75
CA CYS A 75 -2.20 12.01 4.36
C CYS A 75 -1.71 13.26 5.10
N LYS A 76 -2.55 14.28 5.24
CA LYS A 76 -2.22 15.49 6.02
C LYS A 76 -1.92 15.14 7.48
N ILE A 77 -2.77 14.31 8.09
CA ILE A 77 -2.56 13.88 9.49
C ILE A 77 -1.24 13.12 9.64
N ALA A 78 -0.89 12.28 8.67
CA ALA A 78 0.32 11.44 8.73
C ALA A 78 1.63 12.24 8.65
N GLU A 79 1.63 13.47 8.07
CA GLU A 79 2.83 14.32 8.00
C GLU A 79 3.44 14.60 9.38
N ASP A 80 2.60 14.76 10.42
CA ASP A 80 3.03 15.12 11.76
C ASP A 80 3.69 13.96 12.53
N TYR A 81 3.63 12.73 11.99
CA TYR A 81 4.11 11.53 12.67
C TYR A 81 5.50 11.06 12.24
N GLY A 82 6.13 11.75 11.28
CA GLY A 82 7.53 11.52 10.90
C GLY A 82 7.74 10.37 9.91
N TYR A 83 6.71 9.95 9.19
CA TYR A 83 6.84 9.04 8.06
C TYR A 83 7.56 9.71 6.89
N GLN A 84 8.29 8.94 6.07
CA GLN A 84 9.01 9.44 4.91
C GLN A 84 8.32 9.12 3.58
N GLU A 85 7.24 8.35 3.63
CA GLU A 85 6.43 7.96 2.46
C GLU A 85 5.05 7.52 2.92
N ILE A 86 4.04 7.75 2.09
CA ILE A 86 2.71 7.17 2.26
C ILE A 86 2.48 6.19 1.11
N ASN A 87 2.04 4.98 1.46
CA ASN A 87 1.82 3.89 0.51
C ASN A 87 0.33 3.53 0.45
N LEU A 88 -0.27 3.57 -0.74
CA LEU A 88 -1.65 3.13 -0.93
C LEU A 88 -1.68 1.62 -1.20
N ASN A 89 -2.52 0.90 -0.45
CA ASN A 89 -2.72 -0.54 -0.63
C ASN A 89 -3.73 -0.82 -1.74
N LEU A 90 -3.25 -1.43 -2.82
CA LEU A 90 -4.06 -1.97 -3.92
C LEU A 90 -3.81 -3.47 -4.15
N GLY A 91 -3.27 -4.16 -3.15
CA GLY A 91 -2.86 -5.56 -3.29
C GLY A 91 -3.50 -6.56 -2.33
N CYS A 92 -4.15 -6.10 -1.26
CA CYS A 92 -4.76 -6.97 -0.25
C CYS A 92 -6.03 -7.65 -0.79
N PRO A 93 -6.10 -9.01 -0.84
CA PRO A 93 -7.25 -9.74 -1.38
C PRO A 93 -8.27 -10.14 -0.30
N SER A 94 -8.13 -9.67 0.94
CA SER A 94 -8.97 -10.07 2.08
C SER A 94 -10.45 -9.74 1.84
N LYS A 95 -11.35 -10.66 2.18
CA LYS A 95 -12.82 -10.44 2.09
C LYS A 95 -13.29 -9.23 2.91
N LYS A 96 -12.68 -8.99 4.09
CA LYS A 96 -12.98 -7.82 4.91
C LYS A 96 -12.62 -6.52 4.20
N VAL A 97 -11.47 -6.52 3.51
CA VAL A 97 -10.99 -5.38 2.72
C VAL A 97 -11.89 -5.14 1.52
N GLN A 98 -12.25 -6.20 0.78
CA GLN A 98 -13.16 -6.11 -0.35
C GLN A 98 -14.56 -5.61 0.04
N LYS A 99 -15.12 -6.08 1.17
CA LYS A 99 -16.40 -5.60 1.69
C LYS A 99 -16.40 -4.09 1.93
N ASN A 100 -15.26 -3.55 2.31
CA ASN A 100 -15.07 -2.10 2.51
C ASN A 100 -14.53 -1.39 1.26
N LYS A 101 -14.57 -2.04 0.09
CA LYS A 101 -14.25 -1.49 -1.24
C LYS A 101 -12.83 -0.89 -1.36
N PHE A 102 -11.81 -1.52 -0.77
CA PHE A 102 -10.40 -1.12 -0.97
C PHE A 102 -9.48 -2.34 -1.12
N GLY A 103 -8.16 -2.12 -1.29
CA GLY A 103 -7.19 -3.17 -1.57
C GLY A 103 -7.24 -3.65 -3.02
N ALA A 104 -7.02 -4.95 -3.26
CA ALA A 104 -6.89 -5.50 -4.61
C ALA A 104 -8.15 -5.37 -5.48
N CYS A 105 -9.33 -5.26 -4.89
CA CYS A 105 -10.57 -5.07 -5.65
C CYS A 105 -10.60 -3.72 -6.39
N LEU A 106 -9.86 -2.70 -5.92
CA LEU A 106 -9.75 -1.41 -6.60
C LEU A 106 -9.03 -1.47 -7.96
N MET A 107 -8.31 -2.55 -8.25
CA MET A 107 -7.73 -2.74 -9.59
C MET A 107 -8.82 -2.81 -10.69
N LYS A 108 -10.09 -3.02 -10.33
CA LYS A 108 -11.24 -2.96 -11.22
C LYS A 108 -11.69 -1.53 -11.56
N GLU A 109 -11.26 -0.55 -10.78
CA GLU A 109 -11.70 0.84 -10.83
C GLU A 109 -10.51 1.79 -10.97
N PRO A 110 -9.75 1.70 -12.08
CA PRO A 110 -8.51 2.46 -12.25
C PRO A 110 -8.71 3.98 -12.24
N ASP A 111 -9.89 4.47 -12.65
CA ASP A 111 -10.22 5.90 -12.60
C ASP A 111 -10.36 6.38 -11.15
N LEU A 112 -11.06 5.64 -10.31
CA LEU A 112 -11.17 5.93 -8.88
C LEU A 112 -9.82 5.88 -8.18
N VAL A 113 -8.96 4.92 -8.54
CA VAL A 113 -7.60 4.83 -7.99
C VAL A 113 -6.79 6.05 -8.39
N ALA A 114 -6.86 6.50 -9.64
CA ALA A 114 -6.18 7.71 -10.10
C ALA A 114 -6.66 8.96 -9.34
N GLU A 115 -7.97 9.10 -9.12
CA GLU A 115 -8.53 10.19 -8.32
C GLU A 115 -8.05 10.14 -6.86
N CYS A 116 -8.01 8.95 -6.24
CA CYS A 116 -7.46 8.76 -4.90
C CYS A 116 -6.00 9.19 -4.84
N VAL A 117 -5.16 8.72 -5.75
CA VAL A 117 -3.73 9.04 -5.80
C VAL A 117 -3.51 10.54 -6.02
N SER A 118 -4.23 11.15 -6.96
CA SER A 118 -4.15 12.60 -7.21
C SER A 118 -4.51 13.40 -5.96
N SER A 119 -5.60 13.01 -5.28
CA SER A 119 -6.01 13.66 -4.03
C SER A 119 -4.98 13.52 -2.91
N MET A 120 -4.34 12.35 -2.79
CA MET A 120 -3.24 12.13 -1.84
C MET A 120 -2.02 12.99 -2.17
N CYS A 121 -1.58 13.01 -3.43
CA CYS A 121 -0.43 13.80 -3.88
C CYS A 121 -0.61 15.31 -3.66
N ASN A 122 -1.84 15.82 -3.85
CA ASN A 122 -2.17 17.23 -3.62
C ASN A 122 -2.29 17.58 -2.13
N ALA A 123 -2.45 16.61 -1.25
CA ALA A 123 -2.71 16.84 0.17
C ALA A 123 -1.44 16.87 1.03
N THR A 124 -0.34 16.30 0.59
CA THR A 124 0.89 16.14 1.37
C THR A 124 2.15 16.35 0.52
N LYS A 125 3.25 16.75 1.17
CA LYS A 125 4.58 16.79 0.55
C LYS A 125 5.30 15.44 0.58
N LEU A 126 4.80 14.48 1.32
CA LEU A 126 5.38 13.15 1.37
C LEU A 126 5.19 12.41 0.04
N PRO A 127 6.19 11.65 -0.43
CA PRO A 127 6.05 10.82 -1.61
C PRO A 127 4.89 9.83 -1.46
N ILE A 128 4.02 9.76 -2.47
CA ILE A 128 2.96 8.77 -2.54
C ILE A 128 3.43 7.60 -3.40
N SER A 129 3.39 6.41 -2.84
CA SER A 129 3.66 5.16 -3.56
C SER A 129 2.45 4.23 -3.55
N VAL A 130 2.46 3.26 -4.45
CA VAL A 130 1.36 2.29 -4.58
C VAL A 130 1.90 0.88 -4.48
N LYS A 131 1.28 0.03 -3.63
CA LYS A 131 1.57 -1.40 -3.61
C LYS A 131 0.43 -2.19 -4.20
N THR A 132 0.68 -2.82 -5.34
CA THR A 132 -0.33 -3.53 -6.14
C THR A 132 0.08 -4.96 -6.48
N ARG A 133 -0.80 -5.68 -7.16
CA ARG A 133 -0.57 -6.96 -7.82
C ARG A 133 -0.57 -6.80 -9.33
N ILE A 134 -0.26 -7.88 -10.06
CA ILE A 134 -0.19 -7.86 -11.54
C ILE A 134 -1.56 -8.00 -12.21
N GLY A 135 -2.61 -8.29 -11.44
CA GLY A 135 -3.97 -8.48 -11.93
C GLY A 135 -4.88 -9.08 -10.87
N TYR A 136 -6.11 -9.41 -11.25
CA TYR A 136 -7.10 -10.02 -10.38
C TYR A 136 -7.95 -11.05 -11.13
N ASN A 137 -8.36 -12.12 -10.46
CA ASN A 137 -9.15 -13.23 -11.00
C ASN A 137 -8.62 -13.67 -12.39
N ASP A 138 -9.41 -13.48 -13.45
CA ASP A 138 -9.09 -13.83 -14.84
C ASP A 138 -8.49 -12.66 -15.61
N VAL A 139 -8.45 -11.46 -15.02
CA VAL A 139 -7.81 -10.28 -15.61
C VAL A 139 -6.34 -10.27 -15.22
N GLU A 140 -5.52 -10.90 -16.07
CA GLU A 140 -4.08 -11.01 -15.88
C GLU A 140 -3.37 -11.00 -17.25
N ASN A 141 -2.95 -9.83 -17.68
CA ASN A 141 -2.07 -9.66 -18.83
C ASN A 141 -1.19 -8.43 -18.64
N PHE A 142 -0.10 -8.37 -19.40
CA PHE A 142 0.88 -7.29 -19.29
C PHE A 142 0.28 -5.93 -19.66
N ASP A 143 -0.57 -5.85 -20.66
CA ASP A 143 -1.18 -4.58 -21.09
C ASP A 143 -2.11 -4.01 -20.03
N PHE A 144 -2.86 -4.87 -19.34
CA PHE A 144 -3.66 -4.44 -18.20
C PHE A 144 -2.79 -3.79 -17.12
N LEU A 145 -1.72 -4.50 -16.69
CA LEU A 145 -0.81 -3.98 -15.67
C LEU A 145 -0.15 -2.67 -16.12
N LYS A 146 0.36 -2.63 -17.36
CA LYS A 146 1.00 -1.45 -17.94
C LYS A 146 0.06 -0.25 -17.93
N ASN A 147 -1.16 -0.41 -18.45
CA ASN A 147 -2.13 0.67 -18.53
C ASN A 147 -2.57 1.14 -17.13
N PHE A 148 -2.75 0.23 -16.18
CA PHE A 148 -3.05 0.52 -14.79
C PHE A 148 -1.94 1.35 -14.14
N ILE A 149 -0.67 0.94 -14.30
CA ILE A 149 0.49 1.65 -13.75
C ILE A 149 0.64 3.05 -14.40
N LEU A 150 0.51 3.15 -15.72
CA LEU A 150 0.62 4.43 -16.43
C LEU A 150 -0.45 5.41 -15.95
N LYS A 151 -1.69 4.98 -15.82
CA LYS A 151 -2.78 5.81 -15.31
C LYS A 151 -2.52 6.37 -13.91
N ILE A 152 -2.01 5.52 -13.02
CA ILE A 152 -1.69 5.94 -11.65
C ILE A 152 -0.45 6.83 -11.62
N LYS A 153 0.52 6.60 -12.51
CA LYS A 153 1.69 7.47 -12.68
C LYS A 153 1.26 8.87 -13.11
N ASP A 154 0.37 8.96 -14.08
CA ASP A 154 -0.17 10.25 -14.56
C ASP A 154 -0.96 10.99 -13.45
N ALA A 155 -1.50 10.26 -12.48
CA ALA A 155 -2.14 10.82 -11.28
C ALA A 155 -1.14 11.32 -10.22
N GLY A 156 0.17 11.11 -10.39
CA GLY A 156 1.24 11.68 -9.56
C GLY A 156 2.10 10.67 -8.78
N SER A 157 1.77 9.38 -8.74
CA SER A 157 2.62 8.38 -8.08
C SER A 157 3.74 7.90 -9.01
N ASN A 158 4.99 8.05 -8.57
CA ASN A 158 6.17 7.63 -9.34
C ASN A 158 6.85 6.37 -8.79
N LYS A 159 6.27 5.76 -7.75
CA LYS A 159 6.84 4.57 -7.12
C LYS A 159 5.79 3.48 -6.96
N PHE A 160 6.12 2.32 -7.49
CA PHE A 160 5.25 1.14 -7.47
C PHE A 160 5.97 -0.04 -6.84
N ILE A 161 5.29 -0.73 -5.93
CA ILE A 161 5.74 -1.98 -5.32
C ILE A 161 4.82 -3.08 -5.84
N ILE A 162 5.34 -3.96 -6.69
CA ILE A 162 4.53 -4.95 -7.38
C ILE A 162 4.72 -6.32 -6.73
N HIS A 163 3.63 -6.88 -6.21
CA HIS A 163 3.61 -8.30 -5.90
C HIS A 163 3.34 -9.06 -7.20
N ALA A 164 4.35 -9.75 -7.72
CA ALA A 164 4.33 -10.42 -9.03
C ALA A 164 3.38 -11.65 -9.10
N ARG A 165 2.21 -11.54 -8.47
CA ARG A 165 1.12 -12.52 -8.47
C ARG A 165 -0.20 -11.80 -8.65
N LYS A 166 -1.15 -12.41 -9.37
CA LYS A 166 -2.54 -11.93 -9.39
C LYS A 166 -3.24 -12.14 -8.04
N ALA A 167 -4.31 -11.40 -7.80
CA ALA A 167 -5.22 -11.61 -6.67
C ALA A 167 -6.42 -12.45 -7.09
N ILE A 168 -6.67 -13.57 -6.44
CA ILE A 168 -7.94 -14.31 -6.58
C ILE A 168 -8.90 -13.80 -5.50
N LEU A 169 -9.86 -12.99 -5.92
CA LEU A 169 -10.76 -12.26 -5.04
C LEU A 169 -11.99 -13.09 -4.62
N THR A 170 -12.34 -14.11 -5.38
CA THR A 170 -13.58 -14.86 -5.21
C THR A 170 -13.44 -16.08 -4.30
N LYS A 171 -12.39 -16.87 -4.46
CA LYS A 171 -12.28 -18.21 -3.89
C LYS A 171 -11.20 -18.34 -2.81
N PHE A 172 -10.14 -17.50 -2.85
CA PHE A 172 -8.95 -17.70 -2.04
C PHE A 172 -8.93 -16.83 -0.79
N THR A 173 -8.43 -17.42 0.29
CA THR A 173 -8.01 -16.68 1.49
C THR A 173 -6.76 -15.84 1.20
N PRO A 174 -6.42 -14.85 2.05
CA PRO A 174 -5.15 -14.13 1.91
C PRO A 174 -3.93 -15.05 1.86
N LYS A 175 -3.88 -16.10 2.70
CA LYS A 175 -2.80 -17.08 2.74
C LYS A 175 -2.69 -17.87 1.43
N GLN A 176 -3.79 -18.31 0.86
CA GLN A 176 -3.81 -18.98 -0.45
C GLN A 176 -3.35 -18.06 -1.56
N ASN A 177 -3.71 -16.78 -1.52
CA ASN A 177 -3.26 -15.76 -2.47
C ASN A 177 -1.74 -15.46 -2.40
N LEU A 178 -1.05 -15.87 -1.34
CA LEU A 178 0.41 -15.77 -1.26
C LEU A 178 1.12 -16.92 -1.96
N ASN A 179 0.51 -18.10 -2.02
CA ASN A 179 1.20 -19.33 -2.39
C ASN A 179 0.71 -19.96 -3.71
N ILE A 180 -0.61 -19.86 -4.01
CA ILE A 180 -1.21 -20.61 -5.12
C ILE A 180 -1.03 -19.92 -6.47
N PRO A 181 -1.35 -18.61 -6.68
CA PRO A 181 -1.09 -17.99 -7.96
C PRO A 181 0.41 -17.97 -8.26
N PRO A 182 0.86 -18.33 -9.47
CA PRO A 182 2.28 -18.35 -9.80
C PRO A 182 2.89 -16.94 -9.77
N LEU A 183 4.19 -16.87 -9.47
CA LEU A 183 4.98 -15.65 -9.62
C LEU A 183 5.27 -15.42 -11.11
N LYS A 184 5.08 -14.19 -11.58
CA LYS A 184 5.39 -13.73 -12.94
C LYS A 184 6.31 -12.51 -12.87
N TYR A 185 7.59 -12.76 -12.68
CA TYR A 185 8.59 -11.70 -12.59
C TYR A 185 8.86 -11.01 -13.93
N ASP A 186 8.56 -11.67 -15.03
CA ASP A 186 8.59 -11.14 -16.39
C ASP A 186 7.64 -9.95 -16.63
N TYR A 187 6.66 -9.76 -15.74
CA TYR A 187 5.76 -8.60 -15.76
C TYR A 187 6.31 -7.37 -15.02
N VAL A 188 7.44 -7.49 -14.30
CA VAL A 188 8.00 -6.48 -13.42
C VAL A 188 9.40 -6.08 -13.83
#